data_3a646dd441a06e47a84f624be47888a7
#
_entry.id   3a646dd441a06e47a84f624be47888a7
#
_cell.length_a   1.000
_cell.length_b   1.000
_cell.length_c   1.000
_cell.angle_alpha   90.00
_cell.angle_beta   90.00
_cell.angle_gamma   90.00
#
_symmetry.space_group_name_H-M   'P 1'
#
loop_
_entity.id
_entity.type
_entity.pdbx_description
1 polymer ?
#
loop_
_entity_poly.entity_id
_entity_poly.type
_entity_poly.pdbx_seq_one_letter_code
_entity_poly.pdbx_strand_id
1 'polypeptide(L)'
;SKKLTEVAPFTVDLLLPSGAENLNYVLYTDESPYKMQREWLDRLPFDIYSVNVHTGAKRLIGRSYRTAPKWSVNGKWAVMYDPIAQVWNKFDGATGKVVNISDAIGYPMFMESYDKPAPAPAYGIAGWTADGNNVFLYDAYDWWKIDLTGERQPECLTKGYGRKHGKSIRKMTSNIDKDVFQKDEKVIVSLWDKDTMDEGVYQLDMKGRLRKLMEGNYVYTIHRFSDNHEYCVWNRQNVSEFRDLWWSKSDFSNPVKVTNANPQQADYKWGTVKLIKWTNYENKENKGLLYLPEDYDPQKEYPALVQFYETHSGELNIYHAPLLSSALGDPMYFASNGYIVFMPDVHFTVGTPGQSCYDAVVSGTKYLIEQGIAHPGKIGLQGHSWSGYQTSYLVTKTDLFTCANIAAPITDMVTGYLGIRNGSGLPRYFMYEETQSRMGKTLWEAKDKYLASSAILEADKIHTPLLILHNDEDEAVAYEQGRALYLAMRRLQRPAWLLNYKGEGHFVLGRGAQKDWTIRMMQFFDYYLKGTKEPRWMKEGIHLRERGIDQKYD
;
A
#
# COMPACT_ATOMS: atom_id res chain seq x y z
N SER A 1 -15.73 2.12 -53.19
CA SER A 1 -16.34 1.79 -51.90
C SER A 1 -15.19 1.59 -50.88
N LYS A 2 -15.23 2.32 -49.77
CA LYS A 2 -14.32 2.08 -48.67
C LYS A 2 -14.66 0.72 -48.06
N LYS A 3 -13.77 -0.23 -48.12
CA LYS A 3 -13.93 -1.55 -47.48
C LYS A 3 -13.76 -1.37 -45.97
N LEU A 4 -14.77 -1.74 -45.19
CA LEU A 4 -14.67 -1.83 -43.74
C LEU A 4 -14.07 -3.16 -43.35
N THR A 5 -13.11 -3.13 -42.45
CA THR A 5 -12.49 -4.33 -41.85
C THR A 5 -12.84 -4.37 -40.36
N GLU A 6 -13.48 -5.44 -39.90
CA GLU A 6 -13.71 -5.68 -38.48
C GLU A 6 -12.40 -6.06 -37.82
N VAL A 7 -11.96 -5.25 -36.86
CA VAL A 7 -10.69 -5.48 -36.14
C VAL A 7 -10.88 -6.16 -34.79
N ALA A 8 -12.11 -6.11 -34.22
CA ALA A 8 -12.42 -6.76 -32.95
C ALA A 8 -13.92 -7.07 -32.87
N PRO A 9 -14.34 -8.13 -32.16
CA PRO A 9 -15.75 -8.35 -31.82
C PRO A 9 -16.28 -7.20 -30.96
N PHE A 10 -17.59 -6.98 -31.00
CA PHE A 10 -18.24 -5.96 -30.17
C PHE A 10 -18.07 -6.18 -28.66
N THR A 11 -17.73 -7.39 -28.25
CA THR A 11 -17.59 -7.84 -26.84
C THR A 11 -16.17 -7.75 -26.29
N VAL A 12 -15.24 -7.10 -26.99
CA VAL A 12 -13.87 -6.96 -26.48
C VAL A 12 -13.80 -5.97 -25.34
N ASP A 13 -12.89 -6.23 -24.40
CA ASP A 13 -12.75 -5.41 -23.21
C ASP A 13 -11.79 -4.24 -23.47
N LEU A 14 -10.73 -4.45 -24.22
CA LEU A 14 -9.73 -3.42 -24.53
C LEU A 14 -9.17 -3.59 -25.95
N LEU A 15 -9.20 -2.52 -26.73
CA LEU A 15 -8.55 -2.41 -28.03
C LEU A 15 -7.28 -1.59 -27.91
N LEU A 16 -6.17 -2.15 -28.38
CA LEU A 16 -4.82 -1.60 -28.23
C LEU A 16 -4.22 -1.33 -29.63
N PRO A 17 -4.49 -0.19 -30.26
CA PRO A 17 -3.79 0.19 -31.48
C PRO A 17 -2.34 0.53 -31.19
N SER A 18 -1.43 0.22 -32.12
CA SER A 18 -0.08 0.77 -32.04
C SER A 18 -0.13 2.27 -32.37
N GLY A 19 0.67 3.09 -31.70
CA GLY A 19 0.79 4.52 -31.99
C GLY A 19 1.57 4.85 -33.29
N ALA A 20 1.91 3.85 -34.11
CA ALA A 20 2.69 4.02 -35.32
C ALA A 20 1.82 4.56 -36.48
N GLU A 21 2.40 5.42 -37.32
CA GLU A 21 1.71 6.02 -38.48
C GLU A 21 1.19 4.96 -39.47
N ASN A 22 1.89 3.82 -39.58
CA ASN A 22 1.51 2.69 -40.44
C ASN A 22 1.00 1.51 -39.59
N LEU A 23 -0.25 1.58 -39.19
CA LEU A 23 -0.91 0.55 -38.40
C LEU A 23 -1.20 -0.69 -39.27
N ASN A 24 -0.43 -1.77 -39.09
CA ASN A 24 -0.67 -3.07 -39.75
C ASN A 24 -1.43 -4.04 -38.83
N TYR A 25 -1.23 -3.92 -37.53
CA TYR A 25 -1.81 -4.80 -36.52
C TYR A 25 -2.40 -4.01 -35.36
N VAL A 26 -3.50 -4.53 -34.83
CA VAL A 26 -4.13 -4.09 -33.57
C VAL A 26 -4.14 -5.29 -32.64
N LEU A 27 -3.90 -5.05 -31.36
CA LEU A 27 -4.15 -6.04 -30.33
C LEU A 27 -5.50 -5.75 -29.68
N TYR A 28 -6.18 -6.79 -29.22
CA TYR A 28 -7.30 -6.67 -28.31
C TYR A 28 -7.26 -7.75 -27.24
N THR A 29 -7.90 -7.50 -26.12
CA THR A 29 -8.05 -8.45 -25.02
C THR A 29 -9.49 -8.94 -24.96
N ASP A 30 -9.69 -10.20 -24.61
CA ASP A 30 -10.99 -10.83 -24.47
C ASP A 30 -11.07 -11.56 -23.12
N GLU A 31 -11.86 -11.00 -22.19
CA GLU A 31 -12.16 -11.56 -20.87
C GLU A 31 -13.31 -12.60 -20.93
N SER A 32 -14.00 -12.74 -22.08
CA SER A 32 -15.21 -13.57 -22.17
C SER A 32 -15.03 -15.01 -21.69
N PRO A 33 -13.86 -15.67 -21.91
CA PRO A 33 -13.65 -17.02 -21.40
C PRO A 33 -13.58 -17.12 -19.86
N TYR A 34 -13.34 -15.99 -19.19
CA TYR A 34 -13.03 -15.91 -17.76
C TYR A 34 -14.11 -15.20 -16.94
N LYS A 35 -15.21 -14.76 -17.55
CA LYS A 35 -16.26 -13.93 -16.91
C LYS A 35 -16.78 -14.50 -15.58
N MET A 36 -16.94 -15.82 -15.50
CA MET A 36 -17.40 -16.49 -14.29
C MET A 36 -16.41 -16.37 -13.13
N GLN A 37 -15.13 -16.13 -13.43
CA GLN A 37 -14.08 -16.00 -12.42
C GLN A 37 -14.02 -14.60 -11.77
N ARG A 38 -14.82 -13.64 -12.23
CA ARG A 38 -14.89 -12.28 -11.67
C ARG A 38 -15.25 -12.25 -10.19
N GLU A 39 -15.95 -13.26 -9.72
CA GLU A 39 -16.39 -13.33 -8.33
C GLU A 39 -15.27 -13.70 -7.35
N TRP A 40 -14.20 -14.38 -7.82
CA TRP A 40 -13.11 -14.85 -6.95
C TRP A 40 -11.69 -14.45 -7.38
N LEU A 41 -11.52 -13.81 -8.52
CA LEU A 41 -10.22 -13.29 -8.95
C LEU A 41 -10.16 -11.76 -8.77
N ASP A 42 -9.01 -11.26 -8.30
CA ASP A 42 -8.75 -9.81 -8.17
C ASP A 42 -8.76 -9.12 -9.54
N ARG A 43 -8.14 -9.77 -10.51
CA ARG A 43 -8.11 -9.32 -11.91
C ARG A 43 -8.49 -10.46 -12.81
N LEU A 44 -9.50 -10.22 -13.67
CA LEU A 44 -9.85 -11.21 -14.68
C LEU A 44 -8.67 -11.41 -15.62
N PRO A 45 -8.33 -12.66 -15.92
CA PRO A 45 -7.48 -12.97 -17.05
C PRO A 45 -8.18 -12.61 -18.36
N PHE A 46 -7.39 -12.41 -19.39
CA PHE A 46 -7.86 -12.23 -20.76
C PHE A 46 -6.97 -12.97 -21.74
N ASP A 47 -7.56 -13.38 -22.84
CA ASP A 47 -6.83 -13.82 -24.02
C ASP A 47 -6.40 -12.60 -24.84
N ILE A 48 -5.22 -12.66 -25.44
CA ILE A 48 -4.68 -11.58 -26.30
C ILE A 48 -4.71 -12.04 -27.74
N TYR A 49 -5.33 -11.24 -28.60
CA TYR A 49 -5.39 -11.47 -30.04
C TYR A 49 -4.70 -10.35 -30.79
N SER A 50 -4.04 -10.69 -31.90
CA SER A 50 -3.63 -9.74 -32.91
C SER A 50 -4.55 -9.82 -34.12
N VAL A 51 -4.81 -8.68 -34.74
CA VAL A 51 -5.61 -8.58 -35.96
C VAL A 51 -4.88 -7.75 -37.00
N ASN A 52 -4.75 -8.27 -38.20
CA ASN A 52 -4.27 -7.51 -39.34
C ASN A 52 -5.38 -6.55 -39.80
N VAL A 53 -5.13 -5.25 -39.75
CA VAL A 53 -6.18 -4.22 -40.02
C VAL A 53 -6.61 -4.17 -41.48
N HIS A 54 -5.80 -4.71 -42.41
CA HIS A 54 -6.11 -4.71 -43.83
C HIS A 54 -6.94 -5.92 -44.25
N THR A 55 -6.71 -7.07 -43.62
CA THR A 55 -7.33 -8.35 -43.98
C THR A 55 -8.39 -8.83 -43.00
N GLY A 56 -8.38 -8.32 -41.77
CA GLY A 56 -9.21 -8.83 -40.67
C GLY A 56 -8.75 -10.18 -40.11
N ALA A 57 -7.58 -10.70 -40.56
CA ALA A 57 -7.07 -11.98 -40.08
C ALA A 57 -6.70 -11.90 -38.61
N LYS A 58 -7.34 -12.75 -37.79
CA LYS A 58 -7.17 -12.81 -36.32
C LYS A 58 -6.21 -13.93 -35.95
N ARG A 59 -5.38 -13.69 -34.93
CA ARG A 59 -4.47 -14.69 -34.36
C ARG A 59 -4.47 -14.57 -32.84
N LEU A 60 -4.68 -15.68 -32.15
CA LEU A 60 -4.44 -15.77 -30.71
C LEU A 60 -2.93 -15.75 -30.46
N ILE A 61 -2.45 -14.86 -29.58
CA ILE A 61 -1.05 -14.73 -29.21
C ILE A 61 -0.74 -15.11 -27.77
N GLY A 62 -1.75 -15.12 -26.89
CA GLY A 62 -1.58 -15.59 -25.52
C GLY A 62 -2.91 -15.76 -24.80
N ARG A 63 -2.93 -16.65 -23.82
CA ARG A 63 -4.10 -16.95 -22.98
C ARG A 63 -3.83 -16.59 -21.53
N SER A 64 -4.90 -16.21 -20.84
CA SER A 64 -4.90 -16.02 -19.38
C SER A 64 -3.89 -14.99 -18.86
N TYR A 65 -3.60 -13.95 -19.65
CA TYR A 65 -2.79 -12.82 -19.21
C TYR A 65 -3.59 -11.92 -18.25
N ARG A 66 -2.90 -11.29 -17.29
CA ARG A 66 -3.51 -10.34 -16.33
C ARG A 66 -2.94 -8.92 -16.47
N THR A 67 -2.03 -8.72 -17.43
CA THR A 67 -1.41 -7.42 -17.70
C THR A 67 -1.49 -7.14 -19.20
N ALA A 68 -2.07 -5.99 -19.56
CA ALA A 68 -2.23 -5.62 -20.95
C ALA A 68 -0.87 -5.42 -21.64
N PRO A 69 -0.71 -5.89 -22.88
CA PRO A 69 0.51 -5.67 -23.66
C PRO A 69 0.68 -4.18 -23.97
N LYS A 70 1.93 -3.77 -24.12
CA LYS A 70 2.30 -2.42 -24.58
C LYS A 70 3.09 -2.50 -25.88
N TRP A 71 2.66 -1.72 -26.87
CA TRP A 71 3.35 -1.61 -28.14
C TRP A 71 4.66 -0.81 -28.03
N SER A 72 5.68 -1.25 -28.76
CA SER A 72 6.83 -0.41 -29.07
C SER A 72 6.41 0.80 -29.90
N VAL A 73 7.17 1.90 -29.80
CA VAL A 73 6.82 3.16 -30.51
C VAL A 73 6.80 3.04 -32.04
N ASN A 74 7.53 2.07 -32.59
CA ASN A 74 7.52 1.79 -34.04
C ASN A 74 6.42 0.80 -34.46
N GLY A 75 5.60 0.29 -33.51
CA GLY A 75 4.50 -0.63 -33.77
C GLY A 75 4.88 -2.02 -34.27
N LYS A 76 6.17 -2.39 -34.23
CA LYS A 76 6.63 -3.70 -34.71
C LYS A 76 6.44 -4.79 -33.66
N TRP A 77 6.64 -4.46 -32.38
CA TRP A 77 6.57 -5.40 -31.28
C TRP A 77 5.59 -4.92 -30.21
N ALA A 78 4.95 -5.86 -29.53
CA ALA A 78 4.27 -5.61 -28.26
C ALA A 78 4.99 -6.39 -27.16
N VAL A 79 5.16 -5.76 -25.99
CA VAL A 79 5.78 -6.37 -24.81
C VAL A 79 4.72 -6.65 -23.78
N MET A 80 4.75 -7.85 -23.19
CA MET A 80 3.76 -8.31 -22.22
C MET A 80 4.44 -9.11 -21.11
N TYR A 81 3.95 -8.94 -19.89
CA TYR A 81 4.39 -9.72 -18.74
C TYR A 81 3.47 -10.91 -18.52
N ASP A 82 4.03 -12.10 -18.46
CA ASP A 82 3.33 -13.32 -18.05
C ASP A 82 3.51 -13.52 -16.54
N PRO A 83 2.46 -13.28 -15.71
CA PRO A 83 2.60 -13.36 -14.26
C PRO A 83 2.69 -14.81 -13.75
N ILE A 84 2.25 -15.80 -14.52
CA ILE A 84 2.33 -17.22 -14.16
C ILE A 84 3.74 -17.74 -14.40
N ALA A 85 4.30 -17.48 -15.59
CA ALA A 85 5.67 -17.85 -15.92
C ALA A 85 6.70 -16.88 -15.31
N GLN A 86 6.27 -15.71 -14.82
CA GLN A 86 7.09 -14.64 -14.23
C GLN A 86 8.15 -14.09 -15.20
N VAL A 87 7.81 -14.01 -16.49
CA VAL A 87 8.71 -13.57 -17.55
C VAL A 87 8.11 -12.47 -18.41
N TRP A 88 8.97 -11.68 -19.03
CA TRP A 88 8.58 -10.74 -20.07
C TRP A 88 8.70 -11.40 -21.44
N ASN A 89 7.64 -11.26 -22.24
CA ASN A 89 7.56 -11.74 -23.61
C ASN A 89 7.43 -10.56 -24.58
N LYS A 90 7.98 -10.69 -25.78
CA LYS A 90 7.64 -9.85 -26.92
C LYS A 90 6.79 -10.63 -27.93
N PHE A 91 5.84 -9.96 -28.51
CA PHE A 91 5.11 -10.38 -29.71
C PHE A 91 5.64 -9.63 -30.92
N ASP A 92 5.98 -10.33 -31.97
CA ASP A 92 6.39 -9.77 -33.27
C ASP A 92 5.15 -9.67 -34.16
N GLY A 93 4.75 -8.43 -34.50
CA GLY A 93 3.54 -8.18 -35.30
C GLY A 93 3.62 -8.77 -36.71
N ALA A 94 4.80 -8.82 -37.31
CA ALA A 94 4.98 -9.33 -38.67
C ALA A 94 4.94 -10.86 -38.75
N THR A 95 5.65 -11.54 -37.85
CA THR A 95 5.75 -13.02 -37.85
C THR A 95 4.69 -13.70 -36.98
N GLY A 96 4.11 -12.96 -36.02
CA GLY A 96 3.18 -13.47 -35.03
C GLY A 96 3.86 -14.37 -33.98
N LYS A 97 5.17 -14.26 -33.82
CA LYS A 97 5.95 -15.07 -32.89
C LYS A 97 5.97 -14.39 -31.50
N VAL A 98 5.77 -15.20 -30.46
CA VAL A 98 5.99 -14.79 -29.06
C VAL A 98 7.34 -15.34 -28.61
N VAL A 99 8.17 -14.49 -28.00
CA VAL A 99 9.53 -14.83 -27.56
C VAL A 99 9.78 -14.27 -26.17
N ASN A 100 10.29 -15.09 -25.25
CA ASN A 100 10.78 -14.62 -23.96
C ASN A 100 12.00 -13.70 -24.14
N ILE A 101 11.96 -12.54 -23.49
CA ILE A 101 13.01 -11.51 -23.58
C ILE A 101 13.71 -11.25 -22.26
N SER A 102 13.33 -11.92 -21.18
CA SER A 102 13.86 -11.71 -19.82
C SER A 102 14.70 -12.86 -19.28
N ASP A 103 14.69 -14.05 -19.88
CA ASP A 103 15.39 -15.24 -19.37
C ASP A 103 16.89 -15.01 -19.11
N ALA A 104 17.55 -14.24 -19.96
CA ALA A 104 18.98 -14.01 -19.85
C ALA A 104 19.38 -12.95 -18.80
N ILE A 105 18.42 -12.35 -18.09
CA ILE A 105 18.70 -11.29 -17.10
C ILE A 105 19.33 -11.83 -15.83
N GLY A 106 18.97 -13.02 -15.39
CA GLY A 106 19.51 -13.65 -14.18
C GLY A 106 19.03 -13.05 -12.85
N TYR A 107 18.10 -12.11 -12.90
CA TYR A 107 17.43 -11.52 -11.72
C TYR A 107 15.92 -11.53 -11.90
N PRO A 108 15.14 -11.66 -10.81
CA PRO A 108 13.70 -11.57 -10.88
C PRO A 108 13.23 -10.22 -11.44
N MET A 109 12.32 -10.29 -12.43
CA MET A 109 11.70 -9.11 -13.02
C MET A 109 10.31 -8.83 -12.41
N PHE A 110 9.96 -9.57 -11.36
CA PHE A 110 8.73 -9.49 -10.58
C PHE A 110 9.01 -9.03 -9.16
N MET A 111 7.99 -8.54 -8.48
CA MET A 111 8.09 -8.03 -7.11
C MET A 111 8.41 -9.17 -6.13
N GLU A 112 9.67 -9.27 -5.71
CA GLU A 112 10.20 -10.35 -4.84
C GLU A 112 9.59 -10.32 -3.43
N SER A 113 9.18 -9.15 -2.96
CA SER A 113 8.52 -8.95 -1.65
C SER A 113 7.01 -9.15 -1.66
N TYR A 114 6.45 -9.68 -2.78
CA TYR A 114 5.01 -9.88 -2.90
C TYR A 114 4.55 -11.07 -2.06
N ASP A 115 3.82 -10.80 -0.99
CA ASP A 115 3.38 -11.76 0.01
C ASP A 115 1.90 -12.18 -0.12
N LYS A 116 1.28 -11.87 -1.28
CA LYS A 116 -0.11 -12.22 -1.58
C LYS A 116 -0.19 -13.52 -2.39
N PRO A 117 -1.31 -14.27 -2.30
CA PRO A 117 -1.46 -15.55 -3.03
C PRO A 117 -1.50 -15.42 -4.55
N ALA A 118 -1.92 -14.25 -5.07
CA ALA A 118 -1.94 -14.01 -6.52
C ALA A 118 -0.53 -14.01 -7.12
N PRO A 119 -0.40 -14.26 -8.43
CA PRO A 119 0.90 -14.16 -9.11
C PRO A 119 1.55 -12.79 -8.95
N ALA A 120 2.84 -12.75 -8.61
CA ALA A 120 3.56 -11.52 -8.35
C ALA A 120 3.59 -10.60 -9.59
N PRO A 121 3.29 -9.30 -9.45
CA PRO A 121 3.37 -8.35 -10.56
C PRO A 121 4.83 -8.06 -10.94
N ALA A 122 5.05 -7.65 -12.19
CA ALA A 122 6.35 -7.14 -12.61
C ALA A 122 6.66 -5.77 -11.99
N TYR A 123 7.95 -5.44 -11.89
CA TYR A 123 8.38 -4.09 -11.53
C TYR A 123 8.02 -3.03 -12.60
N GLY A 124 7.83 -3.43 -13.87
CA GLY A 124 7.27 -2.60 -14.92
C GLY A 124 8.24 -2.19 -16.01
N ILE A 125 7.74 -1.32 -16.89
CA ILE A 125 8.46 -0.74 -18.03
C ILE A 125 8.86 0.69 -17.70
N ALA A 126 10.13 1.04 -17.85
CA ALA A 126 10.62 2.42 -17.71
C ALA A 126 10.35 3.25 -18.97
N GLY A 127 10.40 2.63 -20.16
CA GLY A 127 10.17 3.28 -21.44
C GLY A 127 10.82 2.56 -22.60
N TRP A 128 11.03 3.28 -23.71
CA TRP A 128 11.47 2.77 -25.00
C TRP A 128 12.56 3.66 -25.60
N THR A 129 13.42 3.10 -26.45
CA THR A 129 14.24 3.93 -27.33
C THR A 129 13.38 4.56 -28.45
N ALA A 130 13.77 5.74 -28.92
CA ALA A 130 13.02 6.48 -29.94
C ALA A 130 12.80 5.71 -31.25
N ASP A 131 13.72 4.83 -31.62
CA ASP A 131 13.59 3.93 -32.76
C ASP A 131 12.65 2.75 -32.50
N GLY A 132 12.19 2.57 -31.26
CA GLY A 132 11.32 1.49 -30.82
C GLY A 132 11.98 0.10 -30.83
N ASN A 133 13.30 0.00 -31.01
CA ASN A 133 14.00 -1.26 -31.08
C ASN A 133 14.43 -1.81 -29.73
N ASN A 134 14.36 -1.00 -28.65
CA ASN A 134 14.64 -1.46 -27.30
C ASN A 134 13.56 -1.01 -26.34
N VAL A 135 13.31 -1.84 -25.32
CA VAL A 135 12.50 -1.54 -24.15
C VAL A 135 13.39 -1.47 -22.91
N PHE A 136 13.07 -0.59 -21.98
CA PHE A 136 13.70 -0.53 -20.66
C PHE A 136 12.75 -1.13 -19.63
N LEU A 137 13.21 -2.19 -18.95
CA LEU A 137 12.48 -2.89 -17.89
C LEU A 137 13.15 -2.65 -16.53
N TYR A 138 12.37 -2.72 -15.46
CA TYR A 138 12.87 -2.67 -14.10
C TYR A 138 13.05 -4.08 -13.51
N ASP A 139 14.16 -4.32 -12.79
CA ASP A 139 14.18 -5.28 -11.69
C ASP A 139 13.94 -4.58 -10.33
N ALA A 140 14.21 -5.23 -9.21
CA ALA A 140 14.06 -4.65 -7.87
C ALA A 140 14.87 -3.35 -7.67
N TYR A 141 15.98 -3.17 -8.38
CA TYR A 141 16.97 -2.11 -8.16
C TYR A 141 17.31 -1.33 -9.42
N ASP A 142 17.54 -2.03 -10.55
CA ASP A 142 18.21 -1.52 -11.72
C ASP A 142 17.30 -1.43 -12.95
N TRP A 143 17.81 -0.79 -14.01
CA TRP A 143 17.18 -0.70 -15.31
C TRP A 143 17.88 -1.64 -16.28
N TRP A 144 17.08 -2.38 -17.06
CA TRP A 144 17.54 -3.32 -18.08
C TRP A 144 17.11 -2.86 -19.46
N LYS A 145 18.07 -2.72 -20.38
CA LYS A 145 17.84 -2.43 -21.78
C LYS A 145 17.74 -3.75 -22.54
N ILE A 146 16.59 -3.99 -23.16
CA ILE A 146 16.28 -5.22 -23.89
C ILE A 146 16.15 -4.91 -25.37
N ASP A 147 16.97 -5.53 -26.19
CA ASP A 147 16.91 -5.46 -27.67
C ASP A 147 15.76 -6.31 -28.20
N LEU A 148 14.75 -5.66 -28.80
CA LEU A 148 13.59 -6.33 -29.36
C LEU A 148 13.88 -6.91 -30.77
N THR A 149 15.00 -6.55 -31.44
CA THR A 149 15.40 -7.21 -32.68
C THR A 149 15.89 -8.64 -32.40
N GLY A 150 16.44 -8.89 -31.23
CA GLY A 150 16.99 -10.18 -30.79
C GLY A 150 18.46 -10.37 -31.23
N GLU A 151 19.12 -9.31 -31.64
CA GLU A 151 20.53 -9.35 -32.06
C GLU A 151 21.49 -9.23 -30.87
N ARG A 152 21.02 -8.70 -29.73
CA ARG A 152 21.84 -8.43 -28.55
C ARG A 152 21.22 -9.02 -27.31
N GLN A 153 22.08 -9.40 -26.37
CA GLN A 153 21.65 -9.82 -25.03
C GLN A 153 21.16 -8.64 -24.21
N PRO A 154 20.28 -8.87 -23.18
CA PRO A 154 19.90 -7.87 -22.19
C PRO A 154 21.12 -7.19 -21.55
N GLU A 155 21.09 -5.88 -21.44
CA GLU A 155 22.14 -5.07 -20.84
C GLU A 155 21.59 -4.34 -19.59
N CYS A 156 22.28 -4.45 -18.44
CA CYS A 156 21.96 -3.63 -17.28
C CYS A 156 22.44 -2.19 -17.56
N LEU A 157 21.51 -1.29 -17.93
CA LEU A 157 21.81 0.11 -18.23
C LEU A 157 22.51 0.80 -17.05
N THR A 158 22.03 0.58 -15.84
CA THR A 158 22.55 1.18 -14.60
C THR A 158 23.77 0.45 -14.05
N LYS A 159 24.28 -0.56 -14.77
CA LYS A 159 25.52 -1.31 -14.45
C LYS A 159 25.52 -1.93 -13.04
N GLY A 160 24.35 -2.32 -12.54
CA GLY A 160 24.17 -2.90 -11.22
C GLY A 160 24.38 -1.93 -10.06
N TYR A 161 24.37 -0.62 -10.34
CA TYR A 161 24.57 0.40 -9.30
C TYR A 161 23.51 0.30 -8.20
N GLY A 162 22.24 0.16 -8.60
CA GLY A 162 21.14 0.06 -7.65
C GLY A 162 21.29 -1.12 -6.71
N ARG A 163 21.51 -2.31 -7.24
CA ARG A 163 21.70 -3.54 -6.47
C ARG A 163 22.94 -3.49 -5.56
N LYS A 164 24.05 -2.98 -6.08
CA LYS A 164 25.30 -2.84 -5.31
C LYS A 164 25.14 -1.94 -4.09
N HIS A 165 24.29 -0.92 -4.16
CA HIS A 165 24.10 0.08 -3.11
C HIS A 165 22.78 -0.06 -2.35
N GLY A 166 21.98 -1.12 -2.58
CA GLY A 166 20.67 -1.31 -1.96
C GLY A 166 19.61 -0.28 -2.37
N LYS A 167 19.84 0.44 -3.49
CA LYS A 167 18.99 1.57 -3.92
C LYS A 167 18.12 1.20 -5.13
N SER A 168 16.81 1.34 -4.98
CA SER A 168 15.86 1.16 -6.08
C SER A 168 15.86 2.39 -6.99
N ILE A 169 16.17 2.20 -8.27
CA ILE A 169 16.24 3.29 -9.26
C ILE A 169 14.93 3.31 -10.06
N ARG A 170 14.18 4.40 -10.00
CA ARG A 170 12.89 4.56 -10.70
C ARG A 170 12.82 5.92 -11.40
N LYS A 171 12.16 5.94 -12.56
CA LYS A 171 11.86 7.20 -13.25
C LYS A 171 10.95 8.06 -12.40
N MET A 172 11.26 9.33 -12.24
CA MET A 172 10.36 10.28 -11.59
C MET A 172 9.37 10.85 -12.61
N THR A 173 8.09 10.88 -12.25
CA THR A 173 7.03 11.41 -13.10
C THR A 173 7.02 12.93 -13.08
N SER A 174 6.85 13.57 -14.23
CA SER A 174 6.72 15.01 -14.38
C SER A 174 5.89 15.35 -15.63
N ASN A 175 5.61 16.65 -15.85
CA ASN A 175 4.89 17.10 -17.05
C ASN A 175 5.66 16.90 -18.37
N ILE A 176 6.98 16.70 -18.29
CA ILE A 176 7.84 16.39 -19.45
C ILE A 176 8.14 14.89 -19.55
N ASP A 177 7.45 14.10 -18.73
CA ASP A 177 7.66 12.66 -18.68
C ASP A 177 7.27 12.03 -20.01
N LYS A 178 8.19 11.30 -20.59
CA LYS A 178 8.01 10.56 -21.83
C LYS A 178 8.39 9.11 -21.59
N ASP A 179 7.64 8.22 -22.20
CA ASP A 179 8.00 6.80 -22.23
C ASP A 179 8.98 6.48 -23.39
N VAL A 180 9.49 7.49 -24.08
CA VAL A 180 10.37 7.38 -25.25
C VAL A 180 11.62 8.22 -25.06
N PHE A 181 12.78 7.56 -25.11
CA PHE A 181 14.06 8.21 -24.83
C PHE A 181 14.93 8.31 -26.08
N GLN A 182 15.48 9.51 -26.30
CA GLN A 182 16.49 9.76 -27.33
C GLN A 182 17.86 9.26 -26.86
N LYS A 183 18.78 9.01 -27.82
CA LYS A 183 20.11 8.47 -27.54
C LYS A 183 20.92 9.29 -26.52
N ASP A 184 20.77 10.61 -26.54
CA ASP A 184 21.50 11.53 -25.67
C ASP A 184 20.64 12.13 -24.56
N GLU A 185 19.44 11.58 -24.36
CA GLU A 185 18.51 12.08 -23.34
C GLU A 185 19.01 11.77 -21.94
N LYS A 186 18.60 12.62 -21.01
CA LYS A 186 18.87 12.51 -19.59
C LYS A 186 17.54 12.48 -18.86
N VAL A 187 17.32 11.42 -18.10
CA VAL A 187 16.07 11.17 -17.38
C VAL A 187 16.29 11.46 -15.90
N ILE A 188 15.32 12.11 -15.26
CA ILE A 188 15.33 12.29 -13.82
C ILE A 188 14.81 11.02 -13.17
N VAL A 189 15.59 10.49 -12.24
CA VAL A 189 15.28 9.25 -11.52
C VAL A 189 15.40 9.48 -10.03
N SER A 190 14.56 8.78 -9.25
CA SER A 190 14.76 8.63 -7.81
C SER A 190 15.65 7.42 -7.55
N LEU A 191 16.50 7.55 -6.55
CA LEU A 191 17.22 6.46 -5.90
C LEU A 191 16.72 6.35 -4.47
N TRP A 192 15.91 5.35 -4.20
CA TRP A 192 15.36 5.11 -2.88
C TRP A 192 16.15 4.01 -2.16
N ASP A 193 16.72 4.36 -1.02
CA ASP A 193 17.50 3.46 -0.18
C ASP A 193 16.55 2.59 0.67
N LYS A 194 16.62 1.27 0.51
CA LYS A 194 15.73 0.32 1.19
C LYS A 194 16.07 0.10 2.67
N ASP A 195 17.23 0.56 3.11
CA ASP A 195 17.69 0.38 4.50
C ASP A 195 17.50 1.64 5.35
N THR A 196 17.74 2.82 4.78
CA THR A 196 17.60 4.11 5.48
C THR A 196 16.31 4.84 5.14
N MET A 197 15.58 4.43 4.09
CA MET A 197 14.39 5.09 3.53
C MET A 197 14.69 6.50 2.98
N ASP A 198 15.96 6.85 2.80
CA ASP A 198 16.36 8.11 2.19
C ASP A 198 16.14 8.08 0.68
N GLU A 199 15.79 9.21 0.12
CA GLU A 199 15.61 9.37 -1.30
C GLU A 199 16.64 10.36 -1.89
N GLY A 200 17.12 10.03 -3.08
CA GLY A 200 17.94 10.91 -3.89
C GLY A 200 17.30 11.18 -5.24
N VAL A 201 17.45 12.39 -5.75
CA VAL A 201 17.09 12.77 -7.13
C VAL A 201 18.37 12.79 -7.96
N TYR A 202 18.37 12.02 -9.04
CA TYR A 202 19.53 11.83 -9.90
C TYR A 202 19.14 12.05 -11.36
N GLN A 203 20.14 12.32 -12.17
CA GLN A 203 20.04 12.33 -13.62
C GLN A 203 20.73 11.09 -14.18
N LEU A 204 19.98 10.28 -14.91
CA LEU A 204 20.45 9.07 -15.60
C LEU A 204 20.56 9.37 -17.10
N ASP A 205 21.72 9.15 -17.71
CA ASP A 205 21.86 9.20 -19.18
C ASP A 205 21.69 7.80 -19.80
N MET A 206 21.47 7.75 -21.11
CA MET A 206 21.28 6.51 -21.85
C MET A 206 22.56 5.66 -22.02
N LYS A 207 23.67 6.06 -21.40
CA LYS A 207 24.92 5.29 -21.25
C LYS A 207 25.10 4.73 -19.83
N GLY A 208 24.08 4.94 -18.97
CA GLY A 208 24.03 4.42 -17.61
C GLY A 208 24.83 5.22 -16.59
N ARG A 209 25.19 6.46 -16.90
CA ARG A 209 25.87 7.35 -15.93
C ARG A 209 24.84 8.04 -15.06
N LEU A 210 25.02 7.93 -13.75
CA LEU A 210 24.22 8.59 -12.74
C LEU A 210 24.95 9.84 -12.23
N ARG A 211 24.24 10.97 -12.24
CA ARG A 211 24.71 12.23 -11.64
C ARG A 211 23.75 12.64 -10.52
N LYS A 212 24.23 12.69 -9.29
CA LYS A 212 23.45 13.13 -8.15
C LYS A 212 23.06 14.60 -8.31
N LEU A 213 21.79 14.93 -8.02
CA LEU A 213 21.25 16.28 -8.01
C LEU A 213 20.90 16.68 -6.58
N MET A 214 20.16 15.85 -5.86
CA MET A 214 19.82 16.02 -4.45
C MET A 214 19.79 14.65 -3.76
N GLU A 215 20.00 14.59 -2.46
CA GLU A 215 19.85 13.38 -1.64
C GLU A 215 19.69 13.79 -0.18
N GLY A 216 18.86 13.07 0.56
CA GLY A 216 18.67 13.28 1.99
C GLY A 216 17.50 12.47 2.55
N ASN A 217 17.23 12.67 3.84
CA ASN A 217 16.11 12.10 4.57
C ASN A 217 14.79 12.81 4.19
N TYR A 218 14.45 12.79 2.92
CA TYR A 218 13.28 13.44 2.34
C TYR A 218 12.59 12.51 1.35
N VAL A 219 11.31 12.82 1.10
CA VAL A 219 10.59 12.40 -0.11
C VAL A 219 10.52 13.62 -1.03
N TYR A 220 10.89 13.44 -2.28
CA TYR A 220 10.90 14.49 -3.31
C TYR A 220 9.78 14.29 -4.31
N THR A 221 9.10 15.36 -4.69
CA THR A 221 8.09 15.35 -5.76
C THR A 221 8.36 16.47 -6.75
N ILE A 222 8.52 16.13 -8.02
CA ILE A 222 8.63 17.12 -9.10
C ILE A 222 7.23 17.39 -9.63
N HIS A 223 6.79 18.64 -9.58
CA HIS A 223 5.46 19.02 -10.07
C HIS A 223 5.48 19.41 -11.54
N ARG A 224 6.42 20.28 -11.93
CA ARG A 224 6.46 20.78 -13.30
C ARG A 224 7.83 21.34 -13.67
N PHE A 225 8.25 21.08 -14.92
CA PHE A 225 9.29 21.84 -15.59
C PHE A 225 8.68 22.94 -16.45
N SER A 226 9.40 24.07 -16.63
CA SER A 226 9.04 25.09 -17.60
C SER A 226 9.11 24.53 -19.02
N ASP A 227 8.37 25.14 -19.95
CA ASP A 227 8.26 24.65 -21.34
C ASP A 227 9.62 24.66 -22.07
N ASN A 228 10.53 25.60 -21.70
CA ASN A 228 11.91 25.66 -22.20
C ASN A 228 12.89 24.76 -21.41
N HIS A 229 12.41 24.00 -20.43
CA HIS A 229 13.19 23.10 -19.57
C HIS A 229 14.33 23.77 -18.76
N GLU A 230 14.26 25.07 -18.52
CA GLU A 230 15.29 25.78 -17.75
C GLU A 230 15.03 25.74 -16.25
N TYR A 231 13.76 25.68 -15.84
CA TYR A 231 13.34 25.76 -14.44
C TYR A 231 12.38 24.64 -14.08
N CYS A 232 12.26 24.36 -12.77
CA CYS A 232 11.28 23.41 -12.25
C CYS A 232 10.69 23.85 -10.91
N VAL A 233 9.47 23.41 -10.67
CA VAL A 233 8.78 23.51 -9.37
C VAL A 233 8.68 22.11 -8.79
N TRP A 234 9.06 21.99 -7.54
CA TRP A 234 9.11 20.72 -6.83
C TRP A 234 8.83 20.93 -5.34
N ASN A 235 8.63 19.87 -4.60
CA ASN A 235 8.62 19.92 -3.15
C ASN A 235 9.50 18.80 -2.57
N ARG A 236 9.82 18.95 -1.31
CA ARG A 236 10.32 17.89 -0.44
C ARG A 236 9.54 17.90 0.86
N GLN A 237 9.54 16.78 1.53
CA GLN A 237 8.96 16.63 2.85
C GLN A 237 9.75 15.63 3.66
N ASN A 238 9.67 15.76 4.97
CA ASN A 238 9.97 14.71 5.91
C ASN A 238 9.06 14.88 7.14
N VAL A 239 9.27 14.10 8.18
CA VAL A 239 8.42 14.13 9.38
C VAL A 239 8.28 15.52 10.00
N SER A 240 9.31 16.38 9.92
CA SER A 240 9.33 17.71 10.52
C SER A 240 9.21 18.87 9.52
N GLU A 241 9.44 18.62 8.23
CA GLU A 241 9.36 19.64 7.18
C GLU A 241 8.11 19.41 6.31
N PHE A 242 7.15 20.33 6.39
CA PHE A 242 5.98 20.33 5.52
C PHE A 242 6.36 20.48 4.05
N ARG A 243 5.58 19.90 3.15
CA ARG A 243 5.78 19.90 1.68
C ARG A 243 5.54 21.28 1.04
N ASP A 244 6.33 22.26 1.40
CA ASP A 244 6.33 23.56 0.73
C ASP A 244 6.86 23.47 -0.69
N LEU A 245 6.41 24.38 -1.55
CA LEU A 245 6.88 24.47 -2.92
C LEU A 245 8.25 25.15 -2.98
N TRP A 246 9.12 24.58 -3.80
CA TRP A 246 10.42 25.11 -4.15
C TRP A 246 10.47 25.37 -5.67
N TRP A 247 11.19 26.39 -6.03
CA TRP A 247 11.56 26.71 -7.41
C TRP A 247 13.06 26.65 -7.57
N SER A 248 13.57 26.16 -8.70
CA SER A 248 15.00 26.08 -9.00
C SER A 248 15.25 26.01 -10.50
N LYS A 249 16.52 26.02 -10.90
CA LYS A 249 16.90 25.52 -12.23
C LYS A 249 16.55 24.04 -12.37
N SER A 250 16.46 23.55 -13.60
CA SER A 250 16.11 22.14 -13.89
C SER A 250 17.16 21.12 -13.43
N ASP A 251 18.35 21.58 -13.09
CA ASP A 251 19.39 20.77 -12.45
C ASP A 251 19.32 20.83 -10.91
N PHE A 252 18.26 21.43 -10.37
CA PHE A 252 17.98 21.65 -8.95
C PHE A 252 18.99 22.58 -8.26
N SER A 253 19.81 23.33 -9.02
CA SER A 253 20.67 24.38 -8.48
C SER A 253 19.88 25.64 -8.14
N ASN A 254 20.41 26.43 -7.19
CA ASN A 254 19.83 27.67 -6.71
C ASN A 254 18.36 27.54 -6.26
N PRO A 255 18.04 26.62 -5.34
CA PRO A 255 16.67 26.39 -4.89
C PRO A 255 16.18 27.57 -4.05
N VAL A 256 14.95 27.99 -4.31
CA VAL A 256 14.24 29.04 -3.57
C VAL A 256 12.94 28.45 -3.03
N LYS A 257 12.72 28.56 -1.73
CA LYS A 257 11.46 28.18 -1.09
C LYS A 257 10.41 29.24 -1.44
N VAL A 258 9.32 28.84 -2.11
CA VAL A 258 8.28 29.73 -2.65
C VAL A 258 7.11 29.87 -1.69
N THR A 259 6.78 28.81 -0.94
CA THR A 259 5.66 28.84 0.01
C THR A 259 6.12 28.65 1.45
N ASN A 260 5.29 29.06 2.38
CA ASN A 260 5.34 28.73 3.80
C ASN A 260 3.91 28.39 4.24
N ALA A 261 3.45 27.20 3.87
CA ALA A 261 2.03 26.84 3.91
C ALA A 261 1.57 26.34 5.30
N ASN A 262 2.51 25.98 6.19
CA ASN A 262 2.18 25.43 7.51
C ASN A 262 3.00 26.09 8.64
N PRO A 263 3.02 27.43 8.76
CA PRO A 263 3.83 28.11 9.79
C PRO A 263 3.34 27.83 11.20
N GLN A 264 2.05 27.54 11.39
CA GLN A 264 1.44 27.24 12.69
C GLN A 264 1.97 25.95 13.33
N GLN A 265 2.68 25.10 12.61
CA GLN A 265 3.34 23.93 13.19
C GLN A 265 4.28 24.32 14.35
N ALA A 266 4.92 25.48 14.25
CA ALA A 266 5.84 25.98 15.27
C ALA A 266 5.16 26.27 16.62
N ASP A 267 3.82 26.37 16.66
CA ASP A 267 3.05 26.63 17.88
C ASP A 267 2.71 25.32 18.64
N TYR A 268 3.05 24.15 18.08
CA TYR A 268 2.72 22.86 18.65
C TYR A 268 3.98 22.03 18.93
N LYS A 269 3.90 21.19 19.94
CA LYS A 269 4.91 20.16 20.16
C LYS A 269 4.93 19.21 18.95
N TRP A 270 6.11 18.97 18.41
CA TRP A 270 6.28 18.12 17.24
C TRP A 270 7.28 17.00 17.51
N GLY A 271 6.79 15.77 17.46
CA GLY A 271 7.61 14.60 17.75
C GLY A 271 8.66 14.29 16.68
N THR A 272 9.42 13.25 16.93
CA THR A 272 10.39 12.70 15.97
C THR A 272 10.00 11.28 15.60
N VAL A 273 10.54 10.77 14.48
CA VAL A 273 10.35 9.37 14.06
C VAL A 273 11.70 8.71 13.86
N LYS A 274 11.79 7.41 14.19
CA LYS A 274 12.97 6.58 13.97
C LYS A 274 12.57 5.27 13.33
N LEU A 275 13.36 4.80 12.39
CA LEU A 275 13.30 3.43 11.91
C LEU A 275 14.00 2.54 12.93
N ILE A 276 13.29 1.53 13.44
CA ILE A 276 13.86 0.51 14.33
C ILE A 276 13.82 -0.85 13.68
N LYS A 277 14.72 -1.72 14.11
CA LYS A 277 14.84 -3.10 13.63
C LYS A 277 14.89 -4.06 14.81
N TRP A 278 14.27 -5.21 14.66
CA TRP A 278 14.33 -6.30 15.65
C TRP A 278 14.26 -7.65 14.96
N THR A 279 14.54 -8.72 15.68
CA THR A 279 14.32 -10.09 15.21
C THR A 279 12.95 -10.56 15.66
N ASN A 280 12.09 -10.99 14.71
CA ASN A 280 10.78 -11.54 15.02
C ASN A 280 10.85 -13.01 15.45
N TYR A 281 9.70 -13.62 15.79
CA TYR A 281 9.65 -15.01 16.24
C TYR A 281 9.99 -16.05 15.16
N GLU A 282 10.02 -15.65 13.90
CA GLU A 282 10.50 -16.48 12.78
C GLU A 282 12.02 -16.37 12.55
N ASN A 283 12.76 -15.69 13.45
CA ASN A 283 14.19 -15.36 13.31
C ASN A 283 14.52 -14.53 12.06
N LYS A 284 13.60 -13.69 11.63
CA LYS A 284 13.79 -12.73 10.51
C LYS A 284 13.95 -11.32 11.06
N GLU A 285 14.80 -10.52 10.40
CA GLU A 285 14.84 -9.07 10.67
C GLU A 285 13.49 -8.47 10.27
N ASN A 286 12.89 -7.72 11.18
CA ASN A 286 11.71 -6.92 10.94
C ASN A 286 11.99 -5.44 11.19
N LYS A 287 11.18 -4.56 10.62
CA LYS A 287 11.33 -3.10 10.69
C LYS A 287 10.03 -2.47 11.18
N GLY A 288 10.14 -1.24 11.69
CA GLY A 288 8.97 -0.44 12.04
C GLY A 288 9.35 0.99 12.36
N LEU A 289 8.36 1.86 12.39
CA LEU A 289 8.51 3.26 12.75
C LEU A 289 8.21 3.45 14.23
N LEU A 290 9.03 4.23 14.91
CA LEU A 290 8.86 4.62 16.30
C LEU A 290 8.75 6.14 16.38
N TYR A 291 7.55 6.65 16.63
CA TYR A 291 7.29 8.05 16.89
C TYR A 291 7.50 8.34 18.37
N LEU A 292 8.25 9.39 18.67
CA LEU A 292 8.61 9.81 20.01
C LEU A 292 8.14 11.25 20.24
N PRO A 293 7.68 11.61 21.46
CA PRO A 293 7.41 12.99 21.83
C PRO A 293 8.60 13.92 21.57
N GLU A 294 8.36 15.22 21.36
CA GLU A 294 9.41 16.22 21.17
C GLU A 294 10.39 16.27 22.36
N ASP A 295 9.84 16.14 23.56
CA ASP A 295 10.57 16.18 24.84
C ASP A 295 10.85 14.76 25.39
N TYR A 296 11.01 13.78 24.48
CA TYR A 296 11.30 12.38 24.87
C TYR A 296 12.59 12.31 25.68
N ASP A 297 12.45 11.74 26.87
CA ASP A 297 13.54 11.47 27.81
C ASP A 297 13.63 9.95 28.04
N PRO A 298 14.72 9.28 27.67
CA PRO A 298 14.85 7.83 27.82
C PRO A 298 14.89 7.35 29.27
N GLN A 299 14.96 8.27 30.26
CA GLN A 299 14.89 7.95 31.68
C GLN A 299 13.43 7.96 32.22
N LYS A 300 12.45 8.32 31.37
CA LYS A 300 11.04 8.38 31.72
C LYS A 300 10.27 7.27 31.03
N GLU A 301 9.22 6.82 31.71
CA GLU A 301 8.27 5.88 31.14
C GLU A 301 7.15 6.61 30.42
N TYR A 302 6.81 6.13 29.23
CA TYR A 302 5.75 6.67 28.40
C TYR A 302 4.66 5.64 28.15
N PRO A 303 3.39 6.04 28.04
CA PRO A 303 2.37 5.21 27.46
C PRO A 303 2.68 5.01 25.98
N ALA A 304 2.46 3.79 25.48
CA ALA A 304 2.72 3.44 24.09
C ALA A 304 1.42 3.03 23.37
N LEU A 305 1.31 3.40 22.10
CA LEU A 305 0.29 2.91 21.18
C LEU A 305 0.95 2.13 20.06
N VAL A 306 0.41 0.96 19.78
CA VAL A 306 0.84 0.13 18.65
C VAL A 306 -0.25 0.16 17.60
N GLN A 307 0.09 0.60 16.39
CA GLN A 307 -0.82 0.60 15.25
C GLN A 307 -0.12 0.04 14.01
N PHE A 308 -0.85 -0.60 13.14
CA PHE A 308 -0.28 -1.30 11.97
C PHE A 308 -1.35 -1.55 10.91
N TYR A 309 -0.90 -1.92 9.72
CA TYR A 309 -1.79 -2.40 8.66
C TYR A 309 -1.11 -3.50 7.84
N GLU A 310 -0.15 -3.15 7.02
CA GLU A 310 0.79 -4.04 6.31
C GLU A 310 2.21 -3.53 6.62
N THR A 311 2.85 -2.75 5.74
CA THR A 311 4.18 -2.18 5.97
C THR A 311 4.14 -0.66 6.04
N HIS A 312 4.88 -0.06 6.97
CA HIS A 312 4.95 1.39 7.22
C HIS A 312 6.36 1.95 7.19
N SER A 313 7.40 1.11 7.22
CA SER A 313 8.79 1.59 7.28
C SER A 313 9.15 2.56 6.14
N GLY A 314 8.57 2.35 4.94
CA GLY A 314 8.73 3.26 3.80
C GLY A 314 8.16 4.66 3.99
N GLU A 315 7.37 4.89 5.04
CA GLU A 315 6.76 6.18 5.37
C GLU A 315 7.64 7.04 6.28
N LEU A 316 8.87 6.61 6.63
CA LEU A 316 9.78 7.29 7.56
C LEU A 316 9.93 8.79 7.27
N ASN A 317 9.99 9.17 6.00
CA ASN A 317 10.18 10.54 5.55
C ASN A 317 8.89 11.21 5.03
N ILE A 318 7.71 10.69 5.40
CA ILE A 318 6.43 11.30 5.02
C ILE A 318 5.96 12.24 6.14
N TYR A 319 5.52 13.44 5.76
CA TYR A 319 4.88 14.39 6.66
C TYR A 319 3.43 13.99 6.91
N HIS A 320 3.11 13.68 8.15
CA HIS A 320 1.75 13.41 8.61
C HIS A 320 1.17 14.67 9.28
N ALA A 321 0.20 15.29 8.62
CA ALA A 321 -0.55 16.39 9.22
C ALA A 321 -1.55 15.85 10.24
N PRO A 322 -1.53 16.29 11.50
CA PRO A 322 -2.54 15.89 12.47
C PRO A 322 -3.94 16.29 12.02
N LEU A 323 -4.81 15.30 11.87
CA LEU A 323 -6.19 15.47 11.44
C LEU A 323 -7.14 14.87 12.48
N LEU A 324 -8.40 15.31 12.45
CA LEU A 324 -9.46 14.59 13.16
C LEU A 324 -9.52 13.15 12.65
N SER A 325 -9.64 12.20 13.55
CA SER A 325 -9.62 10.79 13.22
C SER A 325 -10.86 10.38 12.41
N SER A 326 -10.64 9.68 11.32
CA SER A 326 -11.70 8.99 10.58
C SER A 326 -11.86 7.52 11.01
N ALA A 327 -10.87 6.95 11.69
CA ALA A 327 -10.87 5.59 12.22
C ALA A 327 -9.76 5.38 13.26
N LEU A 328 -8.50 5.63 12.91
CA LEU A 328 -7.34 5.58 13.81
C LEU A 328 -6.82 6.99 14.10
N GLY A 329 -6.20 7.18 15.24
CA GLY A 329 -5.51 8.43 15.54
C GLY A 329 -4.21 8.56 14.75
N ASP A 330 -3.88 9.78 14.37
CA ASP A 330 -2.63 10.11 13.71
C ASP A 330 -1.43 9.90 14.65
N PRO A 331 -0.34 9.27 14.22
CA PRO A 331 0.81 8.96 15.08
C PRO A 331 1.47 10.23 15.64
N MET A 332 1.55 11.32 14.85
CA MET A 332 2.12 12.57 15.32
C MET A 332 1.22 13.27 16.34
N TYR A 333 -0.13 13.17 16.18
CA TYR A 333 -1.07 13.68 17.17
C TYR A 333 -0.88 13.01 18.53
N PHE A 334 -0.72 11.68 18.57
CA PHE A 334 -0.43 10.97 19.81
C PHE A 334 0.94 11.32 20.38
N ALA A 335 1.97 11.40 19.53
CA ALA A 335 3.33 11.78 19.97
C ALA A 335 3.34 13.20 20.59
N SER A 336 2.65 14.16 19.98
CA SER A 336 2.48 15.52 20.51
C SER A 336 1.72 15.56 21.85
N ASN A 337 0.94 14.53 22.15
CA ASN A 337 0.24 14.35 23.40
C ASN A 337 0.96 13.42 24.40
N GLY A 338 2.25 13.16 24.20
CA GLY A 338 3.10 12.45 25.15
C GLY A 338 2.97 10.92 25.09
N TYR A 339 2.54 10.36 23.98
CA TYR A 339 2.59 8.93 23.70
C TYR A 339 3.81 8.57 22.87
N ILE A 340 4.31 7.37 23.03
CA ILE A 340 5.12 6.71 22.01
C ILE A 340 4.17 6.01 21.05
N VAL A 341 4.41 6.12 19.73
CA VAL A 341 3.64 5.34 18.75
C VAL A 341 4.57 4.42 17.98
N PHE A 342 4.24 3.14 17.99
CA PHE A 342 4.98 2.12 17.28
C PHE A 342 4.17 1.56 16.12
N MET A 343 4.78 1.59 14.91
CA MET A 343 4.17 1.10 13.68
C MET A 343 5.05 0.00 13.08
N PRO A 344 4.89 -1.26 13.53
CA PRO A 344 5.63 -2.39 12.98
C PRO A 344 5.19 -2.73 11.56
N ASP A 345 6.14 -3.11 10.71
CA ASP A 345 5.84 -3.78 9.45
C ASP A 345 5.33 -5.20 9.72
N VAL A 346 4.26 -5.57 9.03
CA VAL A 346 3.71 -6.92 9.07
C VAL A 346 3.89 -7.54 7.69
N HIS A 347 4.71 -8.58 7.62
CA HIS A 347 4.88 -9.43 6.43
C HIS A 347 4.10 -10.72 6.65
N PHE A 348 3.35 -11.15 5.64
CA PHE A 348 2.39 -12.23 5.81
C PHE A 348 2.87 -13.54 5.18
N THR A 349 2.64 -14.62 5.89
CA THR A 349 2.70 -15.97 5.35
C THR A 349 1.31 -16.39 4.89
N VAL A 350 1.19 -16.82 3.64
CA VAL A 350 -0.08 -17.25 3.05
C VAL A 350 -0.71 -18.38 3.86
N GLY A 351 -1.99 -18.23 4.19
CA GLY A 351 -2.79 -19.16 4.96
C GLY A 351 -2.74 -18.97 6.49
N THR A 352 -1.93 -18.04 7.00
CA THR A 352 -1.80 -17.77 8.45
C THR A 352 -1.67 -16.28 8.77
N PRO A 353 -2.56 -15.40 8.25
CA PRO A 353 -2.39 -13.95 8.38
C PRO A 353 -2.41 -13.46 9.84
N GLY A 354 -3.25 -14.05 10.70
CA GLY A 354 -3.31 -13.69 12.12
C GLY A 354 -2.01 -14.03 12.86
N GLN A 355 -1.43 -15.20 12.59
CA GLN A 355 -0.15 -15.61 13.19
C GLN A 355 1.00 -14.71 12.71
N SER A 356 1.04 -14.37 11.43
CA SER A 356 2.05 -13.44 10.89
C SER A 356 1.99 -12.08 11.58
N CYS A 357 0.78 -11.57 11.82
CA CYS A 357 0.59 -10.34 12.59
C CYS A 357 1.07 -10.51 14.05
N TYR A 358 0.75 -11.63 14.69
CA TYR A 358 1.22 -11.92 16.06
C TYR A 358 2.75 -11.91 16.13
N ASP A 359 3.41 -12.59 15.21
CA ASP A 359 4.87 -12.71 15.18
C ASP A 359 5.55 -11.35 15.00
N ALA A 360 5.02 -10.48 14.14
CA ALA A 360 5.55 -9.14 13.92
C ALA A 360 5.25 -8.18 15.09
N VAL A 361 3.98 -8.04 15.45
CA VAL A 361 3.52 -7.01 16.39
C VAL A 361 3.93 -7.33 17.82
N VAL A 362 3.77 -8.60 18.26
CA VAL A 362 4.08 -8.97 19.65
C VAL A 362 5.58 -9.01 19.89
N SER A 363 6.37 -9.53 18.94
CA SER A 363 7.85 -9.52 19.07
C SER A 363 8.40 -8.10 19.10
N GLY A 364 7.91 -7.20 18.20
CA GLY A 364 8.33 -5.80 18.19
C GLY A 364 7.94 -5.05 19.46
N THR A 365 6.72 -5.29 19.97
CA THR A 365 6.28 -4.68 21.23
C THR A 365 7.13 -5.16 22.42
N LYS A 366 7.45 -6.44 22.49
CA LYS A 366 8.35 -6.98 23.53
C LYS A 366 9.76 -6.41 23.40
N TYR A 367 10.27 -6.25 22.17
CA TYR A 367 11.54 -5.59 21.95
C TYR A 367 11.55 -4.17 22.54
N LEU A 368 10.48 -3.37 22.36
CA LEU A 368 10.40 -2.03 22.97
C LEU A 368 10.40 -2.07 24.49
N ILE A 369 9.74 -3.06 25.10
CA ILE A 369 9.75 -3.27 26.55
C ILE A 369 11.15 -3.62 27.04
N GLU A 370 11.82 -4.55 26.39
CA GLU A 370 13.19 -5.00 26.71
C GLU A 370 14.22 -3.87 26.58
N GLN A 371 14.01 -2.94 25.64
CA GLN A 371 14.84 -1.74 25.48
C GLN A 371 14.49 -0.62 26.47
N GLY A 372 13.50 -0.81 27.36
CA GLY A 372 13.04 0.23 28.28
C GLY A 372 12.30 1.41 27.62
N ILE A 373 11.88 1.26 26.37
CA ILE A 373 11.20 2.32 25.61
C ILE A 373 9.71 2.38 25.98
N ALA A 374 9.04 1.22 26.11
CA ALA A 374 7.63 1.12 26.42
C ALA A 374 7.40 0.48 27.80
N HIS A 375 6.50 1.07 28.61
CA HIS A 375 6.13 0.49 29.90
C HIS A 375 5.18 -0.70 29.72
N PRO A 376 5.48 -1.91 30.24
CA PRO A 376 4.71 -3.12 29.97
C PRO A 376 3.22 -3.07 30.36
N GLY A 377 2.84 -2.21 31.33
CA GLY A 377 1.45 -2.04 31.78
C GLY A 377 0.71 -0.85 31.16
N LYS A 378 1.31 -0.18 30.15
CA LYS A 378 0.74 1.05 29.55
C LYS A 378 0.81 1.01 28.02
N ILE A 379 0.46 -0.13 27.42
CA ILE A 379 0.51 -0.32 25.96
C ILE A 379 -0.90 -0.52 25.42
N GLY A 380 -1.35 0.40 24.57
CA GLY A 380 -2.60 0.30 23.82
C GLY A 380 -2.36 -0.23 22.41
N LEU A 381 -3.38 -0.86 21.84
CA LEU A 381 -3.38 -1.38 20.48
C LEU A 381 -4.48 -0.68 19.68
N GLN A 382 -4.23 -0.36 18.40
CA GLN A 382 -5.29 0.15 17.53
C GLN A 382 -5.17 -0.38 16.10
N GLY A 383 -6.32 -0.73 15.52
CA GLY A 383 -6.39 -1.20 14.14
C GLY A 383 -7.74 -0.92 13.48
N HIS A 384 -7.72 -0.68 12.17
CA HIS A 384 -8.89 -0.42 11.35
C HIS A 384 -8.96 -1.39 10.17
N SER A 385 -10.17 -1.83 9.82
CA SER A 385 -10.38 -2.68 8.64
C SER A 385 -9.56 -3.97 8.74
N TRP A 386 -8.61 -4.19 7.83
CA TRP A 386 -7.71 -5.34 7.89
C TRP A 386 -6.87 -5.38 9.17
N SER A 387 -6.37 -4.25 9.66
CA SER A 387 -5.73 -4.23 10.99
C SER A 387 -6.75 -4.29 12.13
N GLY A 388 -8.01 -3.97 11.91
CA GLY A 388 -9.11 -4.28 12.84
C GLY A 388 -9.28 -5.78 13.03
N TYR A 389 -9.24 -6.57 11.94
CA TYR A 389 -9.16 -8.03 12.00
C TYR A 389 -7.94 -8.49 12.83
N GLN A 390 -6.76 -7.98 12.45
CA GLN A 390 -5.50 -8.35 13.10
C GLN A 390 -5.52 -8.02 14.61
N THR A 391 -6.03 -6.84 14.98
CA THR A 391 -6.20 -6.43 16.40
C THR A 391 -7.16 -7.37 17.12
N SER A 392 -8.30 -7.72 16.51
CA SER A 392 -9.26 -8.68 17.09
C SER A 392 -8.61 -10.05 17.32
N TYR A 393 -7.79 -10.51 16.39
CA TYR A 393 -7.04 -11.76 16.53
C TYR A 393 -6.00 -11.67 17.66
N LEU A 394 -5.20 -10.61 17.71
CA LEU A 394 -4.16 -10.43 18.72
C LEU A 394 -4.69 -10.50 20.14
N VAL A 395 -5.80 -9.81 20.44
CA VAL A 395 -6.37 -9.78 21.80
C VAL A 395 -6.97 -11.11 22.23
N THR A 396 -7.16 -12.09 21.32
CA THR A 396 -7.48 -13.49 21.69
C THR A 396 -6.24 -14.32 22.03
N LYS A 397 -5.03 -13.83 21.69
CA LYS A 397 -3.77 -14.61 21.78
C LYS A 397 -2.82 -14.10 22.87
N THR A 398 -3.01 -12.90 23.37
CA THR A 398 -2.11 -12.28 24.35
C THR A 398 -2.79 -11.21 25.19
N ASP A 399 -2.41 -11.14 26.46
CA ASP A 399 -2.80 -10.08 27.41
C ASP A 399 -1.74 -8.95 27.49
N LEU A 400 -0.85 -8.85 26.50
CA LEU A 400 0.21 -7.85 26.44
C LEU A 400 -0.32 -6.41 26.41
N PHE A 401 -1.51 -6.20 25.85
CA PHE A 401 -2.09 -4.89 25.61
C PHE A 401 -3.11 -4.53 26.69
N THR A 402 -2.92 -3.36 27.30
CA THR A 402 -3.77 -2.85 28.40
C THR A 402 -5.18 -2.50 27.90
N CYS A 403 -5.31 -2.04 26.66
CA CYS A 403 -6.58 -1.73 26.02
C CYS A 403 -6.44 -1.74 24.51
N ALA A 404 -7.55 -1.86 23.78
CA ALA A 404 -7.50 -1.87 22.30
C ALA A 404 -8.66 -1.08 21.67
N ASN A 405 -8.35 -0.30 20.64
CA ASN A 405 -9.29 0.30 19.70
C ASN A 405 -9.37 -0.57 18.45
N ILE A 406 -10.58 -1.03 18.11
CA ILE A 406 -10.84 -1.90 16.97
C ILE A 406 -11.89 -1.23 16.08
N ALA A 407 -11.46 -0.70 14.93
CA ALA A 407 -12.36 -0.02 14.00
C ALA A 407 -12.68 -0.88 12.79
N ALA A 408 -13.97 -0.99 12.44
CA ALA A 408 -14.50 -1.72 11.28
C ALA A 408 -13.86 -3.12 11.09
N PRO A 409 -13.77 -3.97 12.14
CA PRO A 409 -13.05 -5.24 12.07
C PRO A 409 -13.78 -6.32 11.27
N ILE A 410 -13.02 -7.26 10.72
CA ILE A 410 -13.50 -8.57 10.35
C ILE A 410 -13.24 -9.50 11.54
N THR A 411 -14.26 -9.99 12.22
CA THR A 411 -14.13 -10.82 13.42
C THR A 411 -14.43 -12.29 13.16
N ASP A 412 -15.19 -12.56 12.11
CA ASP A 412 -15.52 -13.88 11.61
C ASP A 412 -15.08 -14.00 10.14
N MET A 413 -14.03 -14.79 9.90
CA MET A 413 -13.48 -14.98 8.56
C MET A 413 -14.40 -15.81 7.65
N VAL A 414 -15.30 -16.63 8.22
CA VAL A 414 -16.25 -17.43 7.44
C VAL A 414 -17.33 -16.55 6.83
N THR A 415 -18.04 -15.77 7.65
CA THR A 415 -19.06 -14.84 7.16
C THR A 415 -18.45 -13.66 6.42
N GLY A 416 -17.22 -13.27 6.75
CA GLY A 416 -16.45 -12.31 5.98
C GLY A 416 -16.16 -12.77 4.55
N TYR A 417 -15.70 -14.01 4.38
CA TYR A 417 -15.46 -14.64 3.08
C TYR A 417 -16.75 -14.77 2.24
N LEU A 418 -17.84 -15.23 2.85
CA LEU A 418 -19.14 -15.41 2.19
C LEU A 418 -19.93 -14.09 2.02
N GLY A 419 -19.38 -12.98 2.50
CA GLY A 419 -20.04 -11.68 2.44
C GLY A 419 -19.88 -10.99 1.08
N ILE A 420 -20.71 -9.95 0.88
CA ILE A 420 -20.62 -9.02 -0.25
C ILE A 420 -19.97 -7.73 0.22
N ARG A 421 -19.10 -7.16 -0.60
CA ARG A 421 -18.63 -5.78 -0.43
C ARG A 421 -19.69 -4.85 -1.01
N ASN A 422 -20.52 -4.25 -0.17
CA ASN A 422 -21.68 -3.47 -0.58
C ASN A 422 -21.33 -2.32 -1.54
N GLY A 423 -20.17 -1.67 -1.35
CA GLY A 423 -19.72 -0.59 -2.21
C GLY A 423 -19.42 -0.99 -3.66
N SER A 424 -19.13 -2.27 -3.93
CA SER A 424 -18.87 -2.78 -5.28
C SER A 424 -19.90 -3.81 -5.76
N GLY A 425 -20.72 -4.37 -4.86
CA GLY A 425 -21.62 -5.49 -5.14
C GLY A 425 -20.91 -6.83 -5.41
N LEU A 426 -19.58 -6.90 -5.26
CA LEU A 426 -18.81 -8.11 -5.52
C LEU A 426 -18.68 -8.98 -4.27
N PRO A 427 -18.69 -10.32 -4.40
CA PRO A 427 -18.28 -11.24 -3.35
C PRO A 427 -16.85 -10.93 -2.88
N ARG A 428 -16.56 -11.28 -1.64
CA ARG A 428 -15.25 -10.98 -1.04
C ARG A 428 -14.20 -12.07 -1.29
N TYR A 429 -14.49 -13.13 -2.05
CA TYR A 429 -13.63 -14.28 -2.28
C TYR A 429 -12.21 -13.90 -2.72
N PHE A 430 -12.08 -12.99 -3.72
CA PHE A 430 -10.78 -12.54 -4.23
C PHE A 430 -9.88 -11.94 -3.15
N MET A 431 -10.47 -11.29 -2.13
CA MET A 431 -9.69 -10.71 -1.02
C MET A 431 -9.02 -11.80 -0.18
N TYR A 432 -9.68 -12.94 -0.02
CA TYR A 432 -9.19 -14.05 0.79
C TYR A 432 -8.29 -14.99 -0.02
N GLU A 433 -8.67 -15.29 -1.25
CA GLU A 433 -7.98 -16.25 -2.08
C GLU A 433 -6.74 -15.68 -2.77
N GLU A 434 -6.76 -14.40 -3.20
CA GLU A 434 -5.70 -13.80 -4.01
C GLU A 434 -5.00 -12.58 -3.40
N THR A 435 -5.66 -11.83 -2.49
CA THR A 435 -5.11 -10.52 -2.09
C THR A 435 -4.97 -10.35 -0.57
N GLN A 436 -5.64 -9.33 0.02
CA GLN A 436 -5.38 -8.79 1.34
C GLN A 436 -5.44 -9.82 2.47
N SER A 437 -6.40 -10.74 2.45
CA SER A 437 -6.59 -11.67 3.56
C SER A 437 -5.67 -12.89 3.51
N ARG A 438 -4.95 -13.09 2.43
CA ARG A 438 -3.84 -14.06 2.27
C ARG A 438 -4.17 -15.50 2.70
N MET A 439 -5.46 -15.91 2.60
CA MET A 439 -5.82 -17.30 2.89
C MET A 439 -5.32 -18.25 1.79
N GLY A 440 -5.31 -17.80 0.52
CA GLY A 440 -4.75 -18.52 -0.63
C GLY A 440 -5.53 -19.77 -1.04
N LYS A 441 -6.65 -20.03 -0.39
CA LYS A 441 -7.54 -21.18 -0.64
C LYS A 441 -8.96 -20.81 -0.32
N THR A 442 -9.90 -21.53 -0.93
CA THR A 442 -11.32 -21.42 -0.60
C THR A 442 -11.60 -21.83 0.84
N LEU A 443 -12.73 -21.40 1.38
CA LEU A 443 -13.22 -21.81 2.71
C LEU A 443 -13.29 -23.35 2.85
N TRP A 444 -13.73 -24.03 1.82
CA TRP A 444 -13.92 -25.48 1.85
C TRP A 444 -12.60 -26.27 1.81
N GLU A 445 -11.57 -25.73 1.15
CA GLU A 445 -10.22 -26.34 1.09
C GLU A 445 -9.39 -26.10 2.36
N ALA A 446 -9.69 -25.03 3.11
CA ALA A 446 -8.90 -24.61 4.27
C ALA A 446 -9.78 -24.25 5.49
N LYS A 447 -10.87 -24.95 5.71
CA LYS A 447 -11.86 -24.67 6.75
C LYS A 447 -11.23 -24.39 8.12
N ASP A 448 -10.30 -25.23 8.56
CA ASP A 448 -9.68 -25.09 9.87
C ASP A 448 -8.88 -23.77 10.00
N LYS A 449 -8.25 -23.30 8.92
CA LYS A 449 -7.55 -22.03 8.90
C LYS A 449 -8.49 -20.82 9.00
N TYR A 450 -9.65 -20.88 8.34
CA TYR A 450 -10.69 -19.85 8.46
C TYR A 450 -11.24 -19.79 9.88
N LEU A 451 -11.54 -20.94 10.49
CA LEU A 451 -12.00 -20.99 11.88
C LEU A 451 -10.94 -20.50 12.85
N ALA A 452 -9.69 -20.94 12.71
CA ALA A 452 -8.56 -20.50 13.57
C ALA A 452 -8.24 -19.00 13.43
N SER A 453 -8.60 -18.39 12.30
CA SER A 453 -8.44 -16.95 12.04
C SER A 453 -9.67 -16.12 12.45
N SER A 454 -10.75 -16.75 12.93
CA SER A 454 -12.00 -16.07 13.34
C SER A 454 -11.97 -15.71 14.82
N ALA A 455 -11.61 -14.47 15.14
CA ALA A 455 -11.47 -13.99 16.52
C ALA A 455 -12.76 -14.14 17.36
N ILE A 456 -13.93 -14.06 16.73
CA ILE A 456 -15.22 -14.19 17.41
C ILE A 456 -15.40 -15.56 18.08
N LEU A 457 -14.80 -16.62 17.55
CA LEU A 457 -14.86 -17.97 18.09
C LEU A 457 -14.00 -18.15 19.35
N GLU A 458 -13.08 -17.22 19.60
CA GLU A 458 -12.20 -17.19 20.76
C GLU A 458 -12.43 -15.92 21.63
N ALA A 459 -13.59 -15.30 21.54
CA ALA A 459 -13.91 -14.07 22.27
C ALA A 459 -13.87 -14.25 23.79
N ASP A 460 -14.08 -15.49 24.29
CA ASP A 460 -13.96 -15.84 25.71
C ASP A 460 -12.53 -15.69 26.25
N LYS A 461 -11.52 -15.71 25.39
CA LYS A 461 -10.11 -15.47 25.75
C LYS A 461 -9.72 -14.00 25.81
N ILE A 462 -10.60 -13.08 25.39
CA ILE A 462 -10.32 -11.64 25.41
C ILE A 462 -10.49 -11.08 26.80
N HIS A 463 -9.41 -10.62 27.42
CA HIS A 463 -9.43 -9.89 28.70
C HIS A 463 -9.22 -8.38 28.49
N THR A 464 -8.62 -7.97 27.41
CA THR A 464 -8.33 -6.59 27.04
C THR A 464 -9.63 -5.78 26.86
N PRO A 465 -9.81 -4.62 27.52
CA PRO A 465 -10.93 -3.71 27.27
C PRO A 465 -10.95 -3.21 25.82
N LEU A 466 -12.13 -3.19 25.19
CA LEU A 466 -12.28 -2.87 23.77
C LEU A 466 -13.09 -1.59 23.54
N LEU A 467 -12.55 -0.66 22.78
CA LEU A 467 -13.29 0.41 22.12
C LEU A 467 -13.52 0.01 20.66
N ILE A 468 -14.77 -0.20 20.27
CA ILE A 468 -15.12 -0.66 18.92
C ILE A 468 -15.79 0.48 18.17
N LEU A 469 -15.26 0.86 17.01
CA LEU A 469 -15.91 1.74 16.04
C LEU A 469 -16.42 0.90 14.87
N HIS A 470 -17.72 0.93 14.60
CA HIS A 470 -18.25 0.32 13.39
C HIS A 470 -19.57 0.98 13.00
N ASN A 471 -19.64 1.50 11.80
CA ASN A 471 -20.77 2.28 11.33
C ASN A 471 -21.77 1.41 10.54
N ASP A 472 -23.04 1.79 10.59
CA ASP A 472 -24.14 1.01 10.02
C ASP A 472 -24.23 1.03 8.49
N GLU A 473 -23.60 2.03 7.84
CA GLU A 473 -23.52 2.14 6.37
C GLU A 473 -22.13 1.75 5.83
N ASP A 474 -21.39 0.92 6.58
CA ASP A 474 -20.09 0.44 6.12
C ASP A 474 -20.22 -0.40 4.84
N GLU A 475 -19.72 0.16 3.74
CA GLU A 475 -19.77 -0.45 2.40
C GLU A 475 -18.65 -1.45 2.15
N ALA A 476 -17.64 -1.50 3.01
CA ALA A 476 -16.46 -2.35 2.87
C ALA A 476 -16.51 -3.59 3.76
N VAL A 477 -16.89 -3.43 5.03
CA VAL A 477 -17.01 -4.52 6.02
C VAL A 477 -18.39 -4.45 6.67
N ALA A 478 -19.14 -5.53 6.62
CA ALA A 478 -20.48 -5.57 7.18
C ALA A 478 -20.49 -5.21 8.67
N TYR A 479 -21.38 -4.30 9.07
CA TYR A 479 -21.54 -3.81 10.45
C TYR A 479 -21.69 -4.94 11.47
N GLU A 480 -22.30 -6.04 11.05
CA GLU A 480 -22.51 -7.24 11.88
C GLU A 480 -21.22 -7.79 12.48
N GLN A 481 -20.09 -7.62 11.79
CA GLN A 481 -18.79 -8.11 12.25
C GLN A 481 -18.37 -7.46 13.60
N GLY A 482 -18.38 -6.14 13.67
CA GLY A 482 -18.04 -5.41 14.90
C GLY A 482 -19.13 -5.52 15.95
N ARG A 483 -20.41 -5.50 15.53
CA ARG A 483 -21.55 -5.68 16.43
C ARG A 483 -21.51 -7.06 17.11
N ALA A 484 -21.19 -8.13 16.39
CA ALA A 484 -21.08 -9.47 16.94
C ALA A 484 -20.00 -9.54 18.03
N LEU A 485 -18.82 -8.97 17.79
CA LEU A 485 -17.76 -8.91 18.80
C LEU A 485 -18.20 -8.15 20.05
N TYR A 486 -18.83 -6.98 19.88
CA TYR A 486 -19.39 -6.22 21.01
C TYR A 486 -20.38 -7.05 21.84
N LEU A 487 -21.33 -7.73 21.18
CA LEU A 487 -22.33 -8.56 21.85
C LEU A 487 -21.68 -9.75 22.57
N ALA A 488 -20.66 -10.37 21.99
CA ALA A 488 -19.89 -11.44 22.63
C ALA A 488 -19.21 -10.93 23.92
N MET A 489 -18.52 -9.79 23.85
CA MET A 489 -17.88 -9.17 25.01
C MET A 489 -18.90 -8.84 26.10
N ARG A 490 -20.07 -8.28 25.74
CA ARG A 490 -21.16 -8.01 26.70
C ARG A 490 -21.70 -9.28 27.33
N ARG A 491 -21.91 -10.34 26.55
CA ARG A 491 -22.37 -11.65 27.08
C ARG A 491 -21.37 -12.26 28.06
N LEU A 492 -20.07 -12.07 27.79
CA LEU A 492 -18.97 -12.54 28.62
C LEU A 492 -18.65 -11.61 29.80
N GLN A 493 -19.42 -10.52 29.98
CA GLN A 493 -19.23 -9.50 31.03
C GLN A 493 -17.83 -8.84 30.99
N ARG A 494 -17.29 -8.64 29.77
CA ARG A 494 -16.02 -7.97 29.53
C ARG A 494 -16.24 -6.49 29.17
N PRO A 495 -15.33 -5.58 29.57
CA PRO A 495 -15.43 -4.16 29.22
C PRO A 495 -15.36 -3.95 27.71
N ALA A 496 -16.42 -3.40 27.13
CA ALA A 496 -16.47 -3.06 25.72
C ALA A 496 -17.47 -1.93 25.44
N TRP A 497 -17.11 -1.05 24.53
CA TRP A 497 -17.92 0.06 24.03
C TRP A 497 -18.02 -0.04 22.52
N LEU A 498 -19.22 0.12 21.97
CA LEU A 498 -19.46 0.18 20.53
C LEU A 498 -19.95 1.57 20.16
N LEU A 499 -19.20 2.27 19.33
CA LEU A 499 -19.58 3.54 18.73
C LEU A 499 -20.02 3.31 17.28
N ASN A 500 -21.25 3.74 16.98
CA ASN A 500 -21.83 3.73 15.66
C ASN A 500 -22.28 5.16 15.34
N TYR A 501 -21.63 5.79 14.36
CA TYR A 501 -22.04 7.07 13.82
C TYR A 501 -23.00 6.79 12.66
N LYS A 502 -24.29 6.96 12.94
CA LYS A 502 -25.35 6.59 12.01
C LYS A 502 -25.22 7.32 10.67
N GLY A 503 -25.24 6.54 9.58
CA GLY A 503 -25.10 7.04 8.22
C GLY A 503 -23.66 7.29 7.78
N GLU A 504 -22.66 7.00 8.64
CA GLU A 504 -21.27 6.98 8.23
C GLU A 504 -20.88 5.60 7.66
N GLY A 505 -19.93 5.59 6.76
CA GLY A 505 -19.42 4.39 6.07
C GLY A 505 -18.24 3.75 6.77
N HIS A 506 -17.35 3.13 5.96
CA HIS A 506 -16.13 2.47 6.44
C HIS A 506 -15.19 3.41 7.21
N PHE A 507 -15.25 4.69 6.90
CA PHE A 507 -14.58 5.78 7.61
C PHE A 507 -15.61 6.77 8.12
N VAL A 508 -15.32 7.40 9.25
CA VAL A 508 -16.08 8.56 9.72
C VAL A 508 -15.66 9.78 8.91
N LEU A 509 -16.55 10.33 8.10
CA LEU A 509 -16.27 11.47 7.20
C LEU A 509 -16.90 12.78 7.69
N GLY A 510 -18.01 12.72 8.39
CA GLY A 510 -18.69 13.88 8.96
C GLY A 510 -17.82 14.56 10.01
N ARG A 511 -17.51 15.86 9.84
CA ARG A 511 -16.59 16.60 10.73
C ARG A 511 -17.01 16.56 12.21
N GLY A 512 -18.31 16.62 12.50
CA GLY A 512 -18.83 16.51 13.87
C GLY A 512 -18.57 15.14 14.48
N ALA A 513 -18.81 14.08 13.71
CA ALA A 513 -18.56 12.70 14.11
C ALA A 513 -17.06 12.42 14.25
N GLN A 514 -16.21 12.93 13.35
CA GLN A 514 -14.75 12.83 13.48
C GLN A 514 -14.24 13.49 14.76
N LYS A 515 -14.77 14.68 15.11
CA LYS A 515 -14.40 15.36 16.37
C LYS A 515 -14.81 14.54 17.59
N ASP A 516 -16.05 14.06 17.63
CA ASP A 516 -16.55 13.23 18.73
C ASP A 516 -15.73 11.93 18.86
N TRP A 517 -15.47 11.26 17.74
CA TRP A 517 -14.66 10.06 17.71
C TRP A 517 -13.23 10.30 18.21
N THR A 518 -12.58 11.37 17.74
CA THR A 518 -11.20 11.71 18.15
C THR A 518 -11.12 11.95 19.66
N ILE A 519 -12.10 12.67 20.23
CA ILE A 519 -12.16 12.93 21.67
C ILE A 519 -12.33 11.62 22.46
N ARG A 520 -13.29 10.77 22.08
CA ARG A 520 -13.56 9.52 22.81
C ARG A 520 -12.42 8.54 22.74
N MET A 521 -11.82 8.40 21.57
CA MET A 521 -10.65 7.55 21.38
C MET A 521 -9.48 8.00 22.27
N MET A 522 -9.22 9.32 22.33
CA MET A 522 -8.19 9.89 23.18
C MET A 522 -8.48 9.67 24.65
N GLN A 523 -9.73 9.94 25.09
CA GLN A 523 -10.17 9.72 26.46
C GLN A 523 -10.06 8.24 26.88
N PHE A 524 -10.39 7.31 25.99
CA PHE A 524 -10.26 5.88 26.24
C PHE A 524 -8.80 5.49 26.49
N PHE A 525 -7.87 5.95 25.65
CA PHE A 525 -6.46 5.68 25.85
C PHE A 525 -5.87 6.40 27.07
N ASP A 526 -6.24 7.67 27.29
CA ASP A 526 -5.79 8.42 28.48
C ASP A 526 -6.26 7.74 29.78
N TYR A 527 -7.49 7.23 29.83
CA TYR A 527 -8.00 6.51 31.01
C TYR A 527 -7.17 5.25 31.29
N TYR A 528 -6.98 4.38 30.29
CA TYR A 528 -6.29 3.11 30.50
C TYR A 528 -4.76 3.25 30.61
N LEU A 529 -4.15 4.19 29.90
CA LEU A 529 -2.70 4.25 29.76
C LEU A 529 -2.05 5.36 30.59
N LYS A 530 -2.79 6.44 30.92
CA LYS A 530 -2.30 7.54 31.74
C LYS A 530 -2.99 7.63 33.11
N GLY A 531 -4.02 6.81 33.35
CA GLY A 531 -4.75 6.81 34.61
C GLY A 531 -5.60 8.07 34.86
N THR A 532 -6.10 8.69 33.81
CA THR A 532 -7.01 9.83 33.93
C THR A 532 -8.37 9.37 34.47
N LYS A 533 -9.21 10.31 34.90
CA LYS A 533 -10.58 10.03 35.38
C LYS A 533 -11.38 9.33 34.25
N GLU A 534 -12.19 8.33 34.63
CA GLU A 534 -13.10 7.67 33.68
C GLU A 534 -14.16 8.67 33.18
N PRO A 535 -14.27 8.85 31.84
CA PRO A 535 -15.29 9.73 31.27
C PRO A 535 -16.70 9.19 31.50
N ARG A 536 -17.68 10.08 31.73
CA ARG A 536 -19.06 9.68 31.98
C ARG A 536 -19.65 8.82 30.87
N TRP A 537 -19.30 9.04 29.61
CA TRP A 537 -19.78 8.21 28.49
C TRP A 537 -19.33 6.75 28.58
N MET A 538 -18.16 6.48 29.13
CA MET A 538 -17.69 5.11 29.36
C MET A 538 -18.47 4.44 30.51
N LYS A 539 -18.73 5.17 31.56
CA LYS A 539 -19.41 4.68 32.75
C LYS A 539 -20.93 4.51 32.57
N GLU A 540 -21.59 5.50 31.97
CA GLU A 540 -23.05 5.58 31.91
C GLU A 540 -23.62 5.24 30.54
N GLY A 541 -22.80 5.32 29.47
CA GLY A 541 -23.29 5.32 28.10
C GLY A 541 -24.00 6.61 27.73
N ILE A 542 -24.50 6.70 26.48
CA ILE A 542 -25.31 7.83 26.00
C ILE A 542 -26.69 7.32 25.63
N HIS A 543 -27.70 7.75 26.40
CA HIS A 543 -29.08 7.41 26.08
C HIS A 543 -29.56 8.07 24.78
N LEU A 544 -30.48 7.42 24.08
CA LEU A 544 -31.00 7.93 22.81
C LEU A 544 -31.50 9.38 22.89
N ARG A 545 -32.14 9.75 24.04
CA ARG A 545 -32.66 11.10 24.26
C ARG A 545 -31.62 12.17 24.52
N GLU A 546 -30.38 11.76 24.84
CA GLU A 546 -29.25 12.65 25.17
C GLU A 546 -28.35 12.88 23.96
N ARG A 547 -28.50 12.07 22.89
CA ARG A 547 -27.68 12.16 21.69
C ARG A 547 -27.75 13.55 21.06
N GLY A 548 -26.58 14.14 20.82
CA GLY A 548 -26.46 15.49 20.28
C GLY A 548 -26.72 16.62 21.32
N ILE A 549 -27.08 16.30 22.56
CA ILE A 549 -27.35 17.26 23.64
C ILE A 549 -26.22 17.19 24.68
N ASP A 550 -26.00 16.04 25.31
CA ASP A 550 -24.93 15.81 26.28
C ASP A 550 -24.04 14.66 25.81
N GLN A 551 -22.81 14.98 25.44
CA GLN A 551 -21.82 14.01 24.95
C GLN A 551 -21.08 13.30 26.11
N LYS A 552 -21.24 13.76 27.36
CA LYS A 552 -20.66 13.16 28.57
C LYS A 552 -19.13 12.97 28.47
N TYR A 553 -18.43 13.96 27.99
CA TYR A 553 -16.95 13.92 27.89
C TYR A 553 -16.25 14.14 29.24
N ASP A 554 -16.95 14.66 30.28
CA ASP A 554 -16.47 14.99 31.62
C ASP A 554 -16.25 13.79 32.55
#